data_3f46ffe73a88e3dd3e66b0801bf693e3
#
_entry.id   3f46ffe73a88e3dd3e66b0801bf693e3
#
_cell.length_a   1.000
_cell.length_b   1.000
_cell.length_c   1.000
_cell.angle_alpha   90.00
_cell.angle_beta   90.00
_cell.angle_gamma   90.00
#
_symmetry.space_group_name_H-M   'P 1'
#
loop_
_entity.id
_entity.type
_entity.pdbx_description
1 polymer ?
#
loop_
_entity_poly.entity_id
_entity_poly.type
_entity_poly.pdbx_seq_one_letter_code
_entity_poly.pdbx_strand_id
1 'polypeptide(L)'
;FDLLDQSSILFALEKARPDEVYNLAAQSFVGASFEQPIATGEITGLGLTRVLDTIRITSPEIKFYQASSSEMFGGSDKPLDEESPFNPRSPYAAAKAYAHWVTKNYREAYDLFACSGILFNHESPIRGLEFVTRKITYNAAKIKFGFGDSINLGNIEAKRDWGFAGDYVEAMWLMLQQKKADDFVIATGKSYTVKYFCELVFDLLGLNYKKYVVSD
;
A
#
# COMPACT_ATOMS: atom_id res chain seq x y z
N PHE A 1 0.82 -5.42 -19.54
CA PHE A 1 1.37 -4.08 -19.89
C PHE A 1 2.45 -3.65 -18.89
N ASP A 2 3.25 -2.68 -19.27
CA ASP A 2 4.32 -2.12 -18.46
C ASP A 2 3.97 -0.66 -18.11
N LEU A 3 4.10 -0.26 -16.84
CA LEU A 3 3.88 1.12 -16.40
C LEU A 3 4.92 2.11 -16.95
N LEU A 4 6.04 1.62 -17.46
CA LEU A 4 7.06 2.43 -18.11
C LEU A 4 6.76 2.71 -19.60
N ASP A 5 5.80 1.97 -20.18
CA ASP A 5 5.42 2.08 -21.60
C ASP A 5 3.94 2.46 -21.77
N GLN A 6 3.70 3.73 -22.09
CA GLN A 6 2.36 4.27 -22.31
C GLN A 6 1.62 3.56 -23.47
N SER A 7 2.34 3.11 -24.49
CA SER A 7 1.73 2.40 -25.63
C SER A 7 1.15 1.05 -25.19
N SER A 8 1.83 0.34 -24.28
CA SER A 8 1.34 -0.92 -23.73
C SER A 8 0.12 -0.72 -22.83
N ILE A 9 0.04 0.40 -22.10
CA ILE A 9 -1.12 0.77 -21.30
C ILE A 9 -2.31 1.05 -22.22
N LEU A 10 -2.10 1.86 -23.27
CA LEU A 10 -3.12 2.16 -24.29
C LEU A 10 -3.70 0.87 -24.88
N PHE A 11 -2.83 -0.01 -25.38
CA PHE A 11 -3.26 -1.29 -25.95
C PHE A 11 -4.08 -2.14 -24.97
N ALA A 12 -3.68 -2.15 -23.68
CA ALA A 12 -4.40 -2.90 -22.66
C ALA A 12 -5.80 -2.32 -22.41
N LEU A 13 -5.95 -1.01 -22.34
CA LEU A 13 -7.24 -0.32 -22.14
C LEU A 13 -8.16 -0.53 -23.34
N GLU A 14 -7.66 -0.33 -24.57
CA GLU A 14 -8.43 -0.55 -25.80
C GLU A 14 -8.94 -1.99 -25.95
N LYS A 15 -8.11 -2.97 -25.54
CA LYS A 15 -8.46 -4.39 -25.61
C LYS A 15 -9.47 -4.78 -24.52
N ALA A 16 -9.28 -4.30 -23.28
CA ALA A 16 -10.11 -4.65 -22.13
C ALA A 16 -11.43 -3.88 -22.10
N ARG A 17 -11.43 -2.62 -22.53
CA ARG A 17 -12.58 -1.68 -22.46
C ARG A 17 -13.24 -1.69 -21.08
N PRO A 18 -12.47 -1.46 -20.00
CA PRO A 18 -12.98 -1.58 -18.66
C PRO A 18 -13.88 -0.38 -18.28
N ASP A 19 -14.91 -0.63 -17.46
CA ASP A 19 -15.68 0.44 -16.81
C ASP A 19 -14.94 1.02 -15.60
N GLU A 20 -14.10 0.20 -14.96
CA GLU A 20 -13.35 0.54 -13.74
C GLU A 20 -11.90 0.07 -13.85
N VAL A 21 -10.95 0.92 -13.40
CA VAL A 21 -9.53 0.60 -13.33
C VAL A 21 -9.03 0.77 -11.89
N TYR A 22 -8.47 -0.29 -11.32
CA TYR A 22 -7.85 -0.29 -10.00
C TYR A 22 -6.33 -0.35 -10.11
N ASN A 23 -5.66 0.77 -9.89
CA ASN A 23 -4.21 0.84 -9.92
C ASN A 23 -3.61 0.47 -8.56
N LEU A 24 -3.21 -0.79 -8.43
CA LEU A 24 -2.46 -1.34 -7.28
C LEU A 24 -0.97 -1.50 -7.59
N ALA A 25 -0.58 -1.24 -8.83
CA ALA A 25 0.78 -1.46 -9.30
C ALA A 25 1.74 -0.41 -8.71
N ALA A 26 2.81 -0.88 -8.13
CA ALA A 26 3.87 -0.07 -7.54
C ALA A 26 5.11 -0.92 -7.25
N GLN A 27 6.28 -0.28 -7.12
CA GLN A 27 7.36 -0.85 -6.33
C GLN A 27 7.00 -0.61 -4.85
N SER A 28 6.45 -1.61 -4.15
CA SER A 28 5.74 -1.43 -2.87
C SER A 28 6.59 -1.72 -1.62
N PHE A 29 7.77 -2.33 -1.76
CA PHE A 29 8.64 -2.60 -0.63
C PHE A 29 9.48 -1.37 -0.28
N VAL A 30 9.17 -0.72 0.86
CA VAL A 30 9.79 0.53 1.30
C VAL A 30 11.32 0.41 1.38
N GLY A 31 11.85 -0.71 1.91
CA GLY A 31 13.30 -0.94 2.00
C GLY A 31 14.00 -0.82 0.65
N ALA A 32 13.51 -1.51 -0.37
CA ALA A 32 14.08 -1.47 -1.72
C ALA A 32 14.00 -0.08 -2.38
N SER A 33 13.09 0.79 -1.94
CA SER A 33 12.99 2.15 -2.50
C SER A 33 14.22 3.00 -2.22
N PHE A 34 14.96 2.73 -1.13
CA PHE A 34 16.22 3.42 -0.84
C PHE A 34 17.38 2.94 -1.73
N GLU A 35 17.34 1.67 -2.15
CA GLU A 35 18.34 1.10 -3.06
C GLU A 35 18.05 1.43 -4.53
N GLN A 36 16.74 1.60 -4.87
CA GLN A 36 16.26 1.82 -6.23
C GLN A 36 15.32 3.04 -6.32
N PRO A 37 15.75 4.25 -5.92
CA PRO A 37 14.86 5.40 -5.84
C PRO A 37 14.32 5.86 -7.20
N ILE A 38 15.14 5.76 -8.26
CA ILE A 38 14.74 6.14 -9.62
C ILE A 38 13.64 5.20 -10.13
N ALA A 39 13.87 3.87 -10.08
CA ALA A 39 12.88 2.89 -10.50
C ALA A 39 11.58 3.02 -9.70
N THR A 40 11.67 3.30 -8.40
CA THR A 40 10.51 3.56 -7.54
C THR A 40 9.73 4.78 -8.01
N GLY A 41 10.40 5.88 -8.32
CA GLY A 41 9.77 7.10 -8.85
C GLY A 41 9.11 6.89 -10.21
N GLU A 42 9.81 6.22 -11.13
CA GLU A 42 9.32 5.92 -12.48
C GLU A 42 8.09 5.03 -12.47
N ILE A 43 8.12 3.94 -11.69
CA ILE A 43 7.01 2.95 -11.65
C ILE A 43 5.85 3.49 -10.82
N THR A 44 6.12 3.91 -9.57
CA THR A 44 5.07 4.25 -8.59
C THR A 44 4.50 5.65 -8.80
N GLY A 45 5.33 6.60 -9.22
CA GLY A 45 4.93 7.99 -9.50
C GLY A 45 4.52 8.20 -10.94
N LEU A 46 5.48 8.24 -11.85
CA LEU A 46 5.24 8.55 -13.27
C LEU A 46 4.42 7.47 -13.99
N GLY A 47 4.53 6.21 -13.57
CA GLY A 47 3.68 5.14 -14.09
C GLY A 47 2.20 5.43 -13.93
N LEU A 48 1.80 5.96 -12.77
CA LEU A 48 0.42 6.43 -12.56
C LEU A 48 0.04 7.53 -13.55
N THR A 49 0.90 8.53 -13.75
CA THR A 49 0.63 9.63 -14.67
C THR A 49 0.36 9.11 -16.08
N ARG A 50 1.14 8.12 -16.55
CA ARG A 50 0.93 7.47 -17.85
C ARG A 50 -0.44 6.78 -17.93
N VAL A 51 -0.89 6.11 -16.86
CA VAL A 51 -2.22 5.49 -16.82
C VAL A 51 -3.33 6.54 -16.89
N LEU A 52 -3.28 7.56 -16.04
CA LEU A 52 -4.30 8.62 -16.00
C LEU A 52 -4.34 9.41 -17.29
N ASP A 53 -3.18 9.74 -17.89
CA ASP A 53 -3.14 10.47 -19.15
C ASP A 53 -3.68 9.63 -20.32
N THR A 54 -3.42 8.33 -20.32
CA THR A 54 -4.02 7.41 -21.30
C THR A 54 -5.53 7.37 -21.15
N ILE A 55 -6.06 7.21 -19.94
CA ILE A 55 -7.52 7.22 -19.65
C ILE A 55 -8.12 8.55 -20.13
N ARG A 56 -7.52 9.68 -19.76
CA ARG A 56 -7.98 11.01 -20.16
C ARG A 56 -8.14 11.17 -21.66
N ILE A 57 -7.19 10.64 -22.44
CA ILE A 57 -7.16 10.81 -23.90
C ILE A 57 -8.11 9.85 -24.61
N THR A 58 -8.27 8.63 -24.08
CA THR A 58 -8.94 7.54 -24.82
C THR A 58 -10.33 7.19 -24.28
N SER A 59 -10.54 7.25 -22.97
CA SER A 59 -11.75 6.75 -22.33
C SER A 59 -12.01 7.47 -20.99
N PRO A 60 -12.30 8.80 -21.03
CA PRO A 60 -12.42 9.62 -19.82
C PRO A 60 -13.62 9.24 -18.93
N GLU A 61 -14.51 8.36 -19.40
CA GLU A 61 -15.64 7.79 -18.66
C GLU A 61 -15.23 6.68 -17.67
N ILE A 62 -14.02 6.13 -17.80
CA ILE A 62 -13.51 5.09 -16.90
C ILE A 62 -13.40 5.65 -15.48
N LYS A 63 -13.98 4.93 -14.52
CA LYS A 63 -13.76 5.21 -13.12
C LYS A 63 -12.41 4.65 -12.67
N PHE A 64 -11.61 5.49 -12.03
CA PHE A 64 -10.25 5.15 -11.66
C PHE A 64 -10.03 5.15 -10.15
N TYR A 65 -9.41 4.09 -9.63
CA TYR A 65 -8.96 3.98 -8.26
C TYR A 65 -7.43 3.97 -8.18
N GLN A 66 -6.87 4.85 -7.34
CA GLN A 66 -5.45 4.88 -7.00
C GLN A 66 -5.22 4.32 -5.60
N ALA A 67 -4.40 3.29 -5.49
CA ALA A 67 -3.87 2.86 -4.19
C ALA A 67 -2.81 3.85 -3.70
N SER A 68 -3.23 4.79 -2.88
CA SER A 68 -2.36 5.64 -2.08
C SER A 68 -1.91 4.91 -0.81
N SER A 69 -1.18 5.56 0.09
CA SER A 69 -0.55 4.88 1.23
C SER A 69 -0.46 5.79 2.46
N SER A 70 -0.69 5.24 3.63
CA SER A 70 -0.43 5.91 4.92
C SER A 70 1.04 6.29 5.12
N GLU A 71 1.98 5.67 4.39
CA GLU A 71 3.40 6.06 4.40
C GLU A 71 3.62 7.51 3.93
N MET A 72 2.66 8.10 3.18
CA MET A 72 2.70 9.51 2.80
C MET A 72 2.67 10.45 4.00
N PHE A 73 1.99 10.08 5.08
CA PHE A 73 1.91 10.88 6.29
C PHE A 73 3.22 10.89 7.09
N GLY A 74 4.07 9.88 6.94
CA GLY A 74 5.21 9.65 7.83
C GLY A 74 4.76 9.21 9.22
N GLY A 75 5.52 9.59 10.26
CA GLY A 75 5.14 9.29 11.65
C GLY A 75 4.19 10.34 12.21
N SER A 76 3.20 9.91 12.99
CA SER A 76 2.30 10.79 13.76
C SER A 76 1.87 10.14 15.07
N ASP A 77 1.77 10.94 16.12
CA ASP A 77 1.19 10.52 17.41
C ASP A 77 -0.31 10.85 17.50
N LYS A 78 -0.87 11.45 16.46
CA LYS A 78 -2.29 11.83 16.39
C LYS A 78 -3.00 10.97 15.34
N PRO A 79 -4.32 10.74 15.48
CA PRO A 79 -5.12 10.20 14.39
C PRO A 79 -4.95 11.02 13.11
N LEU A 80 -4.96 10.34 11.98
CA LEU A 80 -4.76 10.91 10.65
C LEU A 80 -6.04 10.74 9.83
N ASP A 81 -6.32 11.76 9.03
CA ASP A 81 -7.47 11.85 8.13
C ASP A 81 -7.04 12.38 6.75
N GLU A 82 -7.99 12.61 5.86
CA GLU A 82 -7.76 13.06 4.50
C GLU A 82 -7.17 14.48 4.42
N GLU A 83 -7.37 15.31 5.44
CA GLU A 83 -6.85 16.69 5.53
C GLU A 83 -5.46 16.76 6.21
N SER A 84 -4.99 15.64 6.75
CA SER A 84 -3.71 15.58 7.46
C SER A 84 -2.54 15.81 6.49
N PRO A 85 -1.53 16.63 6.87
CA PRO A 85 -0.43 16.97 5.98
C PRO A 85 0.48 15.76 5.71
N PHE A 86 0.92 15.60 4.48
CA PHE A 86 1.89 14.59 4.11
C PHE A 86 3.31 14.99 4.50
N ASN A 87 4.06 14.03 5.03
CA ASN A 87 5.46 14.17 5.42
C ASN A 87 6.23 12.88 5.07
N PRO A 88 6.37 12.54 3.77
CA PRO A 88 6.96 11.28 3.33
C PRO A 88 8.41 11.12 3.82
N ARG A 89 8.75 9.91 4.28
CA ARG A 89 10.05 9.58 4.88
C ARG A 89 10.86 8.56 4.07
N SER A 90 10.40 8.22 2.88
CA SER A 90 11.08 7.28 1.98
C SER A 90 10.84 7.67 0.51
N PRO A 91 11.69 7.24 -0.45
CA PRO A 91 11.43 7.41 -1.86
C PRO A 91 10.07 6.81 -2.30
N TYR A 92 9.67 5.67 -1.72
CA TYR A 92 8.35 5.08 -1.93
C TYR A 92 7.23 6.03 -1.49
N ALA A 93 7.30 6.56 -0.27
CA ALA A 93 6.29 7.47 0.25
C ALA A 93 6.22 8.77 -0.57
N ALA A 94 7.37 9.30 -1.02
CA ALA A 94 7.42 10.47 -1.89
C ALA A 94 6.77 10.21 -3.26
N ALA A 95 7.04 9.05 -3.86
CA ALA A 95 6.42 8.64 -5.12
C ALA A 95 4.90 8.42 -4.98
N LYS A 96 4.45 7.86 -3.84
CA LYS A 96 3.01 7.74 -3.53
C LYS A 96 2.34 9.10 -3.31
N ALA A 97 3.01 10.05 -2.64
CA ALA A 97 2.51 11.41 -2.47
C ALA A 97 2.38 12.14 -3.82
N TYR A 98 3.37 12.00 -4.70
CA TYR A 98 3.26 12.50 -6.07
C TYR A 98 2.05 11.88 -6.80
N ALA A 99 1.91 10.56 -6.76
CA ALA A 99 0.80 9.84 -7.39
C ALA A 99 -0.56 10.29 -6.86
N HIS A 100 -0.69 10.48 -5.55
CA HIS A 100 -1.92 10.99 -4.91
C HIS A 100 -2.28 12.38 -5.43
N TRP A 101 -1.33 13.32 -5.43
CA TRP A 101 -1.58 14.68 -5.91
C TRP A 101 -1.90 14.73 -7.41
N VAL A 102 -1.26 13.90 -8.22
CA VAL A 102 -1.58 13.79 -9.67
C VAL A 102 -3.00 13.26 -9.85
N THR A 103 -3.42 12.26 -9.08
CA THR A 103 -4.81 11.75 -9.13
C THR A 103 -5.81 12.86 -8.83
N LYS A 104 -5.56 13.65 -7.78
CA LYS A 104 -6.39 14.81 -7.44
C LYS A 104 -6.40 15.86 -8.55
N ASN A 105 -5.24 16.19 -9.14
CA ASN A 105 -5.16 17.14 -10.24
C ASN A 105 -5.96 16.67 -11.47
N TYR A 106 -5.90 15.38 -11.83
CA TYR A 106 -6.65 14.86 -12.97
C TYR A 106 -8.16 14.87 -12.72
N ARG A 107 -8.58 14.61 -11.48
CA ARG A 107 -9.97 14.75 -11.05
C ARG A 107 -10.46 16.20 -11.20
N GLU A 108 -9.68 17.18 -10.73
CA GLU A 108 -10.07 18.58 -10.70
C GLU A 108 -9.94 19.29 -12.07
N ALA A 109 -8.86 18.98 -12.81
CA ALA A 109 -8.57 19.68 -14.05
C ALA A 109 -9.24 19.08 -15.29
N TYR A 110 -9.51 17.78 -15.28
CA TYR A 110 -10.05 17.06 -16.44
C TYR A 110 -11.39 16.36 -16.17
N ASP A 111 -11.99 16.59 -14.98
CA ASP A 111 -13.28 16.00 -14.57
C ASP A 111 -13.30 14.47 -14.63
N LEU A 112 -12.14 13.81 -14.40
CA LEU A 112 -12.08 12.36 -14.33
C LEU A 112 -12.67 11.86 -13.02
N PHE A 113 -13.42 10.76 -13.07
CA PHE A 113 -13.83 10.08 -11.86
C PHE A 113 -12.66 9.28 -11.28
N ALA A 114 -11.80 9.95 -10.51
CA ALA A 114 -10.57 9.37 -9.95
C ALA A 114 -10.56 9.49 -8.42
N CYS A 115 -10.60 8.34 -7.72
CA CYS A 115 -10.54 8.24 -6.26
C CYS A 115 -9.14 7.80 -5.80
N SER A 116 -8.71 8.29 -4.62
CA SER A 116 -7.52 7.78 -3.94
C SER A 116 -7.91 7.12 -2.62
N GLY A 117 -7.52 5.86 -2.40
CA GLY A 117 -7.59 5.22 -1.10
C GLY A 117 -6.28 5.35 -0.35
N ILE A 118 -6.24 6.12 0.74
CA ILE A 118 -5.07 6.26 1.61
C ILE A 118 -5.07 5.07 2.58
N LEU A 119 -4.44 3.98 2.15
CA LEU A 119 -4.52 2.71 2.84
C LEU A 119 -3.50 2.61 3.95
N PHE A 120 -3.96 2.23 5.14
CA PHE A 120 -3.11 1.72 6.21
C PHE A 120 -2.72 0.27 5.94
N ASN A 121 -1.94 -0.36 6.82
CA ASN A 121 -1.45 -1.70 6.57
C ASN A 121 -2.60 -2.71 6.50
N HIS A 122 -2.64 -3.50 5.45
CA HIS A 122 -3.66 -4.53 5.26
C HIS A 122 -3.02 -5.85 4.89
N GLU A 123 -3.46 -6.90 5.53
CA GLU A 123 -2.79 -8.17 5.60
C GLU A 123 -3.71 -9.31 5.17
N SER A 124 -3.09 -10.38 4.68
CA SER A 124 -3.78 -11.63 4.35
C SER A 124 -2.82 -12.82 4.43
N PRO A 125 -3.32 -14.07 4.37
CA PRO A 125 -2.47 -15.27 4.33
C PRO A 125 -1.48 -15.31 3.17
N ILE A 126 -1.72 -14.55 2.10
CA ILE A 126 -0.86 -14.48 0.92
C ILE A 126 0.08 -13.27 0.90
N ARG A 127 0.20 -12.54 2.02
CA ARG A 127 1.14 -11.41 2.15
C ARG A 127 2.58 -11.86 1.83
N GLY A 128 3.37 -11.01 1.16
CA GLY A 128 4.78 -11.27 0.85
C GLY A 128 5.64 -11.49 2.11
N LEU A 129 6.64 -12.35 2.02
CA LEU A 129 7.52 -12.73 3.15
C LEU A 129 8.42 -11.59 3.64
N GLU A 130 8.63 -10.57 2.83
CA GLU A 130 9.37 -9.35 3.16
C GLU A 130 8.63 -8.44 4.14
N PHE A 131 7.31 -8.57 4.24
CA PHE A 131 6.50 -7.75 5.14
C PHE A 131 6.44 -8.34 6.55
N VAL A 132 6.46 -7.44 7.55
CA VAL A 132 6.68 -7.79 8.95
C VAL A 132 5.73 -8.84 9.49
N THR A 133 4.44 -8.77 9.19
CA THR A 133 3.43 -9.74 9.67
C THR A 133 3.69 -11.14 9.13
N ARG A 134 3.90 -11.26 7.82
CA ARG A 134 4.19 -12.55 7.19
C ARG A 134 5.57 -13.06 7.56
N LYS A 135 6.56 -12.18 7.68
CA LYS A 135 7.89 -12.52 8.17
C LYS A 135 7.82 -13.18 9.55
N ILE A 136 7.05 -12.59 10.47
CA ILE A 136 6.89 -13.13 11.83
C ILE A 136 6.16 -14.48 11.81
N THR A 137 4.98 -14.56 11.19
CA THR A 137 4.18 -15.79 11.20
C THR A 137 4.89 -16.96 10.53
N TYR A 138 5.54 -16.71 9.39
CA TYR A 138 6.28 -17.74 8.65
C TYR A 138 7.49 -18.27 9.44
N ASN A 139 8.32 -17.37 10.00
CA ASN A 139 9.49 -17.79 10.75
C ASN A 139 9.14 -18.39 12.10
N ALA A 140 8.10 -17.92 12.79
CA ALA A 140 7.61 -18.55 14.01
C ALA A 140 7.15 -20.00 13.75
N ALA A 141 6.47 -20.25 12.63
CA ALA A 141 6.12 -21.60 12.21
C ALA A 141 7.39 -22.46 11.92
N LYS A 142 8.38 -21.90 11.21
CA LYS A 142 9.66 -22.60 10.99
C LYS A 142 10.34 -22.97 12.29
N ILE A 143 10.40 -22.07 13.27
CA ILE A 143 10.98 -22.30 14.59
C ILE A 143 10.22 -23.43 15.32
N LYS A 144 8.87 -23.37 15.28
CA LYS A 144 8.03 -24.42 15.91
C LYS A 144 8.33 -25.82 15.39
N PHE A 145 8.60 -25.94 14.10
CA PHE A 145 8.87 -27.23 13.45
C PHE A 145 10.37 -27.57 13.33
N GLY A 146 11.27 -26.79 13.97
CA GLY A 146 12.70 -27.06 13.98
C GLY A 146 13.43 -26.72 12.69
N PHE A 147 12.85 -25.86 11.82
CA PHE A 147 13.44 -25.38 10.57
C PHE A 147 14.05 -23.98 10.67
N GLY A 148 14.18 -23.44 11.88
CA GLY A 148 14.78 -22.13 12.13
C GLY A 148 15.04 -21.90 13.60
N ASP A 149 16.00 -21.01 13.91
CA ASP A 149 16.48 -20.78 15.28
C ASP A 149 16.15 -19.37 15.80
N SER A 150 15.98 -18.39 14.91
CA SER A 150 15.72 -17.01 15.29
C SER A 150 15.09 -16.19 14.16
N ILE A 151 14.62 -15.01 14.53
CA ILE A 151 14.05 -13.99 13.65
C ILE A 151 14.71 -12.64 13.95
N ASN A 152 15.26 -11.99 12.94
CA ASN A 152 15.79 -10.64 13.06
C ASN A 152 14.71 -9.63 12.63
N LEU A 153 14.36 -8.75 13.55
CA LEU A 153 13.41 -7.65 13.35
C LEU A 153 14.10 -6.33 13.68
N GLY A 154 13.71 -5.25 13.00
CA GLY A 154 14.08 -3.91 13.42
C GLY A 154 13.27 -3.47 14.65
N ASN A 155 12.92 -2.19 14.73
CA ASN A 155 12.20 -1.62 15.87
C ASN A 155 10.85 -2.32 16.13
N ILE A 156 10.82 -3.16 17.17
CA ILE A 156 9.60 -3.90 17.58
C ILE A 156 8.60 -3.04 18.36
N GLU A 157 8.98 -1.86 18.83
CA GLU A 157 8.08 -0.91 19.49
C GLU A 157 7.30 -0.03 18.46
N ALA A 158 7.66 -0.12 17.18
CA ALA A 158 6.92 0.57 16.11
C ALA A 158 5.46 0.11 16.08
N LYS A 159 4.55 1.08 16.01
CA LYS A 159 3.10 0.83 15.94
C LYS A 159 2.61 0.81 14.50
N ARG A 160 1.64 -0.05 14.22
CA ARG A 160 0.94 -0.14 12.92
C ARG A 160 -0.54 -0.38 13.14
N ASP A 161 -1.36 0.21 12.29
CA ASP A 161 -2.75 -0.18 12.11
C ASP A 161 -2.79 -1.31 11.07
N TRP A 162 -3.24 -2.49 11.46
CA TRP A 162 -3.36 -3.65 10.57
C TRP A 162 -4.81 -4.07 10.41
N GLY A 163 -5.30 -4.09 9.17
CA GLY A 163 -6.62 -4.58 8.82
C GLY A 163 -6.56 -5.84 7.96
N PHE A 164 -7.71 -6.43 7.68
CA PHE A 164 -7.85 -7.55 6.76
C PHE A 164 -7.98 -7.04 5.31
N ALA A 165 -7.16 -7.57 4.40
CA ALA A 165 -7.12 -7.08 3.01
C ALA A 165 -8.47 -7.19 2.27
N GLY A 166 -9.33 -8.15 2.64
CA GLY A 166 -10.66 -8.28 2.06
C GLY A 166 -11.55 -7.07 2.31
N ASP A 167 -11.51 -6.51 3.53
CA ASP A 167 -12.28 -5.30 3.88
C ASP A 167 -11.77 -4.08 3.09
N TYR A 168 -10.46 -4.01 2.87
CA TYR A 168 -9.86 -2.93 2.07
C TYR A 168 -10.25 -3.03 0.58
N VAL A 169 -10.32 -4.24 0.02
CA VAL A 169 -10.78 -4.45 -1.37
C VAL A 169 -12.24 -4.06 -1.52
N GLU A 170 -13.10 -4.39 -0.56
CA GLU A 170 -14.48 -3.95 -0.55
C GLU A 170 -14.58 -2.41 -0.50
N ALA A 171 -13.78 -1.76 0.35
CA ALA A 171 -13.71 -0.30 0.43
C ALA A 171 -13.25 0.32 -0.90
N MET A 172 -12.25 -0.26 -1.59
CA MET A 172 -11.81 0.20 -2.92
C MET A 172 -12.95 0.20 -3.93
N TRP A 173 -13.74 -0.88 -3.95
CA TRP A 173 -14.90 -0.97 -4.84
C TRP A 173 -15.97 0.06 -4.46
N LEU A 174 -16.31 0.19 -3.17
CA LEU A 174 -17.31 1.15 -2.67
C LEU A 174 -16.94 2.60 -3.01
N MET A 175 -15.66 2.97 -3.04
CA MET A 175 -15.21 4.30 -3.45
C MET A 175 -15.62 4.63 -4.89
N LEU A 176 -15.50 3.66 -5.81
CA LEU A 176 -15.89 3.86 -7.21
C LEU A 176 -17.41 3.82 -7.42
N GLN A 177 -18.19 3.38 -6.42
CA GLN A 177 -19.65 3.41 -6.47
C GLN A 177 -20.24 4.73 -5.92
N GLN A 178 -19.41 5.65 -5.43
CA GLN A 178 -19.89 6.95 -4.94
C GLN A 178 -20.39 7.83 -6.08
N LYS A 179 -21.20 8.83 -5.75
CA LYS A 179 -21.70 9.82 -6.72
C LYS A 179 -20.64 10.81 -7.16
N LYS A 180 -19.62 11.02 -6.34
CA LYS A 180 -18.52 11.95 -6.56
C LYS A 180 -17.21 11.28 -6.17
N ALA A 181 -16.21 11.47 -7.00
CA ALA A 181 -14.84 11.01 -6.70
C ALA A 181 -14.21 11.85 -5.58
N ASP A 182 -13.50 11.18 -4.67
CA ASP A 182 -12.80 11.85 -3.57
C ASP A 182 -11.62 10.99 -3.07
N ASP A 183 -10.92 11.48 -2.06
CA ASP A 183 -9.88 10.76 -1.35
C ASP A 183 -10.46 10.18 -0.04
N PHE A 184 -10.01 8.98 0.35
CA PHE A 184 -10.56 8.27 1.51
C PHE A 184 -9.44 7.60 2.30
N VAL A 185 -9.40 7.82 3.61
CA VAL A 185 -8.54 7.06 4.54
C VAL A 185 -9.20 5.74 4.89
N ILE A 186 -8.47 4.64 4.71
CA ILE A 186 -8.93 3.30 5.08
C ILE A 186 -7.99 2.72 6.14
N ALA A 187 -8.54 2.56 7.35
CA ALA A 187 -7.85 2.08 8.54
C ALA A 187 -8.82 1.36 9.48
N THR A 188 -8.30 0.58 10.44
CA THR A 188 -9.11 -0.04 11.49
C THR A 188 -9.37 0.92 12.66
N GLY A 189 -8.57 2.00 12.77
CA GLY A 189 -8.58 2.93 13.89
C GLY A 189 -7.88 2.40 15.15
N LYS A 190 -7.17 1.26 15.05
CA LYS A 190 -6.45 0.65 16.17
C LYS A 190 -5.01 0.35 15.77
N SER A 191 -4.06 0.82 16.58
CA SER A 191 -2.64 0.56 16.37
C SER A 191 -2.09 -0.43 17.39
N TYR A 192 -1.26 -1.35 16.92
CA TYR A 192 -0.56 -2.33 17.73
C TYR A 192 0.95 -2.26 17.47
N THR A 193 1.77 -2.59 18.48
CA THR A 193 3.21 -2.70 18.29
C THR A 193 3.57 -3.99 17.56
N VAL A 194 4.69 -4.01 16.85
CA VAL A 194 5.26 -5.23 16.26
C VAL A 194 5.55 -6.26 17.37
N LYS A 195 5.99 -5.79 18.55
CA LYS A 195 6.18 -6.63 19.73
C LYS A 195 4.90 -7.37 20.15
N TYR A 196 3.78 -6.65 20.25
CA TYR A 196 2.48 -7.26 20.58
C TYR A 196 2.11 -8.36 19.55
N PHE A 197 2.36 -8.10 18.27
CA PHE A 197 2.12 -9.09 17.23
C PHE A 197 3.04 -10.31 17.37
N CYS A 198 4.33 -10.12 17.73
CA CYS A 198 5.23 -11.22 18.04
C CYS A 198 4.73 -12.05 19.24
N GLU A 199 4.34 -11.39 20.33
CA GLU A 199 3.80 -12.04 21.52
C GLU A 199 2.62 -12.93 21.13
N LEU A 200 1.63 -12.37 20.43
CA LEU A 200 0.44 -13.10 20.00
C LEU A 200 0.77 -14.32 19.13
N VAL A 201 1.62 -14.16 18.11
CA VAL A 201 1.97 -15.25 17.19
C VAL A 201 2.74 -16.37 17.89
N PHE A 202 3.71 -16.02 18.73
CA PHE A 202 4.51 -17.04 19.45
C PHE A 202 3.70 -17.74 20.52
N ASP A 203 2.83 -17.04 21.25
CA ASP A 203 1.92 -17.63 22.24
C ASP A 203 0.97 -18.65 21.62
N LEU A 204 0.40 -18.35 20.44
CA LEU A 204 -0.43 -19.31 19.68
C LEU A 204 0.31 -20.60 19.32
N LEU A 205 1.63 -20.55 19.19
CA LEU A 205 2.49 -21.71 18.92
C LEU A 205 3.04 -22.36 20.19
N GLY A 206 2.74 -21.85 21.38
CA GLY A 206 3.31 -22.30 22.65
C GLY A 206 4.80 -22.00 22.79
N LEU A 207 5.27 -20.91 22.20
CA LEU A 207 6.67 -20.48 22.20
C LEU A 207 6.81 -19.13 22.92
N ASN A 208 8.00 -18.86 23.48
CA ASN A 208 8.31 -17.56 24.06
C ASN A 208 9.13 -16.73 23.05
N TYR A 209 8.53 -15.66 22.49
CA TYR A 209 9.16 -14.84 21.48
C TYR A 209 10.54 -14.28 21.90
N LYS A 210 10.75 -13.97 23.20
CA LYS A 210 12.01 -13.43 23.73
C LYS A 210 13.22 -14.35 23.55
N LYS A 211 12.98 -15.64 23.28
CA LYS A 211 14.06 -16.61 23.00
C LYS A 211 14.50 -16.63 21.54
N TYR A 212 13.66 -16.11 20.64
CA TYR A 212 13.83 -16.31 19.21
C TYR A 212 13.87 -15.00 18.41
N VAL A 213 13.29 -13.92 18.95
CA VAL A 213 13.28 -12.62 18.28
C VAL A 213 14.50 -11.81 18.72
N VAL A 214 15.32 -11.44 17.75
CA VAL A 214 16.43 -10.49 17.90
C VAL A 214 15.97 -9.19 17.28
N SER A 215 16.02 -8.08 18.04
CA SER A 215 15.67 -6.74 17.57
C SER A 215 16.83 -5.78 17.76
N ASP A 216 16.97 -4.83 16.86
CA ASP A 216 17.93 -3.72 16.93
C ASP A 216 17.48 -2.67 17.96
#